data_4dee3ba45cdfc47bfc109d36aa3ee865
#
_entry.id   4dee3ba45cdfc47bfc109d36aa3ee865
#
_cell.length_a   1.000
_cell.length_b   1.000
_cell.length_c   1.000
_cell.angle_alpha   90.00
_cell.angle_beta   90.00
_cell.angle_gamma   90.00
#
_symmetry.space_group_name_H-M   'P 1'
#
loop_
_entity.id
_entity.type
_entity.pdbx_description
1 polymer ?
#
loop_
_entity_poly.entity_id
_entity_poly.type
_entity_poly.pdbx_seq_one_letter_code
_entity_poly.pdbx_strand_id
1 'polypeptide(L)'
;MTKKICVFPNDPIISYFEKGEIKNRYFNPENFFDEVHIISFIDNDIDVEKVQMIAGDATLKIHNMGKIEIKKRKDFVDNIIQVVKSIKPDVIRAYNSRLEGWFAANCAEKLNIPFFL
;
A
#
# COMPACT_ATOMS: atom_id res chain seq x y z
N MET A 1 15.14 13.36 -7.75
CA MET A 1 14.83 11.94 -7.65
C MET A 1 13.42 11.76 -7.10
N THR A 2 12.66 10.86 -7.68
CA THR A 2 11.29 10.57 -7.23
C THR A 2 11.33 9.72 -5.96
N LYS A 3 10.69 10.20 -4.89
CA LYS A 3 10.60 9.49 -3.62
C LYS A 3 9.25 8.78 -3.55
N LYS A 4 9.28 7.48 -3.33
CA LYS A 4 8.11 6.61 -3.39
C LYS A 4 7.92 5.83 -2.09
N ILE A 5 6.69 5.79 -1.59
CA ILE A 5 6.30 4.91 -0.48
C ILE A 5 5.28 3.89 -0.98
N CYS A 6 5.43 2.66 -0.51
CA CYS A 6 4.46 1.60 -0.72
C CYS A 6 3.81 1.27 0.61
N VAL A 7 2.48 1.37 0.66
CA VAL A 7 1.71 1.25 1.90
C VAL A 7 0.82 0.02 1.86
N PHE A 8 0.86 -0.75 2.95
CA PHE A 8 -0.04 -1.89 3.19
C PHE A 8 -0.98 -1.49 4.33
N PRO A 9 -2.14 -0.87 4.03
CA PRO A 9 -3.05 -0.41 5.08
C PRO A 9 -3.80 -1.55 5.76
N ASN A 10 -4.46 -1.26 6.88
CA ASN A 10 -5.26 -2.26 7.61
C ASN A 10 -6.42 -2.79 6.79
N ASP A 11 -7.04 -1.91 6.01
CA ASP A 11 -8.26 -2.21 5.25
C ASP A 11 -8.14 -1.60 3.85
N PRO A 12 -8.94 -2.05 2.89
CA PRO A 12 -9.06 -1.35 1.62
C PRO A 12 -9.47 0.11 1.83
N ILE A 13 -9.04 0.99 0.97
CA ILE A 13 -9.28 2.43 1.14
C ILE A 13 -10.76 2.78 1.10
N ILE A 14 -11.56 2.03 0.34
CA ILE A 14 -13.02 2.23 0.33
C ILE A 14 -13.62 2.11 1.73
N SER A 15 -13.06 1.25 2.58
CA SER A 15 -13.52 1.09 3.97
C SER A 15 -13.30 2.37 4.79
N TYR A 16 -12.13 3.01 4.62
CA TYR A 16 -11.85 4.29 5.27
C TYR A 16 -12.82 5.37 4.77
N PHE A 17 -13.09 5.38 3.49
CA PHE A 17 -14.01 6.35 2.89
C PHE A 17 -15.43 6.20 3.45
N GLU A 18 -15.92 4.97 3.52
CA GLU A 18 -17.28 4.69 4.01
C GLU A 18 -17.45 5.02 5.50
N LYS A 19 -16.37 4.91 6.28
CA LYS A 19 -16.37 5.25 7.71
C LYS A 19 -16.12 6.73 7.97
N GLY A 20 -15.89 7.54 6.94
CA GLY A 20 -15.56 8.95 7.10
C GLY A 20 -14.17 9.18 7.69
N GLU A 21 -13.25 8.26 7.46
CA GLU A 21 -11.89 8.29 8.02
C GLU A 21 -10.82 8.76 7.03
N ILE A 22 -11.21 9.33 5.91
CA ILE A 22 -10.26 9.89 4.94
C ILE A 22 -9.70 11.19 5.50
N LYS A 23 -8.39 11.22 5.75
CA LYS A 23 -7.71 12.37 6.34
C LYS A 23 -6.63 12.90 5.40
N ASN A 24 -6.46 14.21 5.40
CA ASN A 24 -5.45 14.88 4.60
C ASN A 24 -4.05 14.38 4.97
N ARG A 25 -3.28 13.99 3.96
CA ARG A 25 -1.89 13.53 4.11
C ARG A 25 -1.73 12.30 5.01
N TYR A 26 -2.77 11.48 5.13
CA TYR A 26 -2.73 10.33 6.05
C TYR A 26 -1.50 9.44 5.83
N PHE A 27 -1.16 9.15 4.58
CA PHE A 27 -0.01 8.31 4.24
C PHE A 27 1.22 9.11 3.80
N ASN A 28 1.15 10.43 3.90
CA ASN A 28 2.24 11.32 3.48
C ASN A 28 2.22 12.59 4.35
N PRO A 29 2.37 12.44 5.70
CA PRO A 29 2.15 13.54 6.65
C PRO A 29 2.98 14.79 6.39
N GLU A 30 4.23 14.62 6.02
CA GLU A 30 5.15 15.72 5.76
C GLU A 30 5.16 16.14 4.28
N ASN A 31 4.27 15.56 3.49
CA ASN A 31 4.23 15.76 2.04
C ASN A 31 5.59 15.46 1.39
N PHE A 32 6.30 14.50 1.98
CA PHE A 32 7.68 14.16 1.62
C PHE A 32 7.78 13.34 0.33
N PHE A 33 6.82 12.43 0.13
CA PHE A 33 6.86 11.50 -1.01
C PHE A 33 6.23 12.13 -2.25
N ASP A 34 6.78 11.77 -3.40
CA ASP A 34 6.26 12.19 -4.71
C ASP A 34 5.22 11.21 -5.22
N GLU A 35 5.29 9.95 -4.78
CA GLU A 35 4.32 8.92 -5.13
C GLU A 35 3.94 8.11 -3.88
N VAL A 36 2.66 7.86 -3.72
CA VAL A 36 2.10 6.98 -2.69
C VAL A 36 1.40 5.83 -3.40
N HIS A 37 1.89 4.62 -3.19
CA HIS A 37 1.34 3.40 -3.75
C HIS A 37 0.68 2.60 -2.65
N ILE A 38 -0.60 2.29 -2.82
CA ILE A 38 -1.38 1.50 -1.86
C ILE A 38 -1.53 0.09 -2.41
N ILE A 39 -1.24 -0.92 -1.59
CA ILE A 39 -1.51 -2.31 -1.93
C ILE A 39 -2.84 -2.69 -1.28
N SER A 40 -3.84 -2.96 -2.11
CA SER A 40 -5.21 -3.24 -1.65
C SER A 40 -5.60 -4.68 -1.96
N PHE A 41 -6.18 -5.36 -0.97
CA PHE A 41 -6.51 -6.79 -1.06
C PHE A 41 -7.98 -7.01 -1.35
N ILE A 42 -8.50 -6.26 -2.33
CA ILE A 42 -9.83 -6.50 -2.92
C ILE A 42 -9.71 -6.33 -4.44
N ASP A 43 -10.75 -6.74 -5.16
CA ASP A 43 -10.72 -6.68 -6.63
C ASP A 43 -10.81 -5.25 -7.15
N ASN A 44 -11.65 -4.42 -6.52
CA ASN A 44 -11.85 -3.04 -6.96
C ASN A 44 -11.97 -2.12 -5.74
N ASP A 45 -10.91 -1.34 -5.50
CA ASP A 45 -10.95 -0.31 -4.46
C ASP A 45 -11.54 0.99 -5.04
N ILE A 46 -11.64 2.00 -4.21
CA ILE A 46 -12.22 3.30 -4.57
C ILE A 46 -11.34 4.01 -5.61
N ASP A 47 -11.96 4.85 -6.44
CA ASP A 47 -11.21 5.70 -7.37
C ASP A 47 -10.32 6.66 -6.61
N VAL A 48 -9.05 6.76 -7.03
CA VAL A 48 -8.04 7.59 -6.36
C VAL A 48 -8.47 9.05 -6.26
N GLU A 49 -9.21 9.56 -7.24
CA GLU A 49 -9.67 10.95 -7.26
C GLU A 49 -10.51 11.32 -6.04
N LYS A 50 -11.28 10.35 -5.51
CA LYS A 50 -12.14 10.57 -4.34
C LYS A 50 -11.37 10.63 -3.04
N VAL A 51 -10.15 10.12 -3.01
CA VAL A 51 -9.35 9.98 -1.80
C VAL A 51 -7.93 10.53 -1.95
N GLN A 52 -7.68 11.32 -3.00
CA GLN A 52 -6.37 11.89 -3.31
C GLN A 52 -5.72 12.56 -2.08
N MET A 53 -6.52 13.16 -1.23
CA MET A 53 -6.02 13.89 -0.07
C MET A 53 -5.16 13.04 0.88
N ILE A 54 -5.34 11.71 0.90
CA ILE A 54 -4.53 10.85 1.78
C ILE A 54 -3.06 10.84 1.39
N ALA A 55 -2.76 11.19 0.13
CA ALA A 55 -1.40 11.26 -0.39
C ALA A 55 -0.84 12.69 -0.40
N GLY A 56 -1.63 13.68 -0.01
CA GLY A 56 -1.23 15.08 -0.14
C GLY A 56 -1.01 15.45 -1.60
N ASP A 57 0.17 16.01 -1.91
CA ASP A 57 0.51 16.42 -3.26
C ASP A 57 1.12 15.29 -4.12
N ALA A 58 1.32 14.12 -3.54
CA ALA A 58 1.90 12.99 -4.25
C ALA A 58 0.92 12.39 -5.26
N THR A 59 1.46 11.76 -6.29
CA THR A 59 0.65 10.91 -7.17
C THR A 59 0.19 9.71 -6.37
N LEU A 60 -1.12 9.48 -6.31
CA LEU A 60 -1.71 8.35 -5.60
C LEU A 60 -2.07 7.24 -6.57
N LYS A 61 -1.62 6.03 -6.29
CA LYS A 61 -1.98 4.83 -7.05
C LYS A 61 -2.43 3.73 -6.10
N ILE A 62 -3.52 3.06 -6.43
CA ILE A 62 -4.03 1.92 -5.68
C ILE A 62 -3.90 0.68 -6.55
N HIS A 63 -3.16 -0.31 -6.04
CA HIS A 63 -2.94 -1.57 -6.73
C HIS A 63 -3.86 -2.63 -6.14
N ASN A 64 -4.84 -3.06 -6.92
CA ASN A 64 -5.82 -4.05 -6.49
C ASN A 64 -5.27 -5.45 -6.71
N MET A 65 -4.94 -6.13 -5.61
CA MET A 65 -4.34 -7.46 -5.65
C MET A 65 -5.35 -8.59 -5.54
N GLY A 66 -6.61 -8.24 -5.32
CA GLY A 66 -7.66 -9.23 -5.10
C GLY A 66 -7.70 -9.72 -3.67
N LYS A 67 -8.72 -10.52 -3.36
CA LYS A 67 -8.95 -11.05 -2.03
C LYS A 67 -7.87 -12.07 -1.65
N ILE A 68 -7.36 -11.98 -0.42
CA ILE A 68 -6.34 -12.90 0.09
C ILE A 68 -6.95 -14.29 0.26
N GLU A 69 -6.28 -15.30 -0.33
CA GLU A 69 -6.58 -16.71 -0.10
C GLU A 69 -5.46 -17.31 0.75
N ILE A 70 -5.76 -17.63 2.02
CA ILE A 70 -4.74 -18.11 2.97
C ILE A 70 -4.04 -19.37 2.47
N LYS A 71 -4.77 -20.29 1.84
CA LYS A 71 -4.21 -21.55 1.32
C LYS A 71 -3.21 -21.34 0.19
N LYS A 72 -3.34 -20.24 -0.54
CA LYS A 72 -2.47 -19.90 -1.68
C LYS A 72 -1.56 -18.72 -1.37
N ARG A 73 -1.32 -18.43 -0.09
CA ARG A 73 -0.58 -17.23 0.31
C ARG A 73 0.84 -17.15 -0.27
N LYS A 74 1.49 -18.30 -0.51
CA LYS A 74 2.84 -18.30 -1.10
C LYS A 74 2.85 -17.81 -2.54
N ASP A 75 1.91 -18.27 -3.35
CA ASP A 75 1.77 -17.79 -4.73
C ASP A 75 1.33 -16.33 -4.73
N PHE A 76 0.46 -15.98 -3.81
CA PHE A 76 -0.05 -14.62 -3.65
C PHE A 76 1.07 -13.64 -3.32
N VAL A 77 1.96 -14.01 -2.38
CA VAL A 77 3.08 -13.15 -2.00
C VAL A 77 4.03 -12.92 -3.17
N ASP A 78 4.25 -13.93 -4.01
CA ASP A 78 5.12 -13.77 -5.17
C ASP A 78 4.55 -12.73 -6.14
N ASN A 79 3.24 -12.71 -6.34
CA ASN A 79 2.59 -11.70 -7.19
C ASN A 79 2.74 -10.30 -6.59
N ILE A 80 2.58 -10.18 -5.27
CA ILE A 80 2.73 -8.90 -4.58
C ILE A 80 4.18 -8.40 -4.71
N ILE A 81 5.15 -9.30 -4.52
CA ILE A 81 6.57 -8.96 -4.68
C ILE A 81 6.85 -8.41 -6.07
N GLN A 82 6.26 -9.01 -7.12
CA GLN A 82 6.44 -8.52 -8.49
C GLN A 82 5.87 -7.10 -8.67
N VAL A 83 4.70 -6.83 -8.09
CA VAL A 83 4.10 -5.50 -8.15
C VAL A 83 4.99 -4.49 -7.42
N VAL A 84 5.41 -4.78 -6.19
CA VAL A 84 6.27 -3.89 -5.40
C VAL A 84 7.60 -3.67 -6.10
N LYS A 85 8.16 -4.73 -6.70
CA LYS A 85 9.40 -4.62 -7.48
C LYS A 85 9.25 -3.64 -8.64
N SER A 86 8.11 -3.65 -9.33
CA SER A 86 7.85 -2.74 -10.45
C SER A 86 7.68 -1.29 -10.00
N ILE A 87 7.17 -1.07 -8.78
CA ILE A 87 7.02 0.27 -8.19
C ILE A 87 8.39 0.86 -7.85
N LYS A 88 9.30 0.06 -7.36
CA LYS A 88 10.62 0.46 -6.86
C LYS A 88 10.50 1.49 -5.73
N PRO A 89 9.78 1.19 -4.65
CA PRO A 89 9.60 2.16 -3.57
C PRO A 89 10.88 2.33 -2.77
N ASP A 90 11.03 3.49 -2.14
CA ASP A 90 12.14 3.78 -1.25
C ASP A 90 11.89 3.24 0.16
N VAL A 91 10.62 3.05 0.51
CA VAL A 91 10.23 2.54 1.82
C VAL A 91 8.90 1.80 1.70
N ILE A 92 8.74 0.77 2.53
CA ILE A 92 7.48 0.01 2.66
C ILE A 92 6.96 0.22 4.07
N ARG A 93 5.67 0.54 4.20
CA ARG A 93 5.02 0.68 5.49
C ARG A 93 3.78 -0.19 5.57
N ALA A 94 3.62 -0.91 6.69
CA ALA A 94 2.41 -1.65 7.01
C ALA A 94 1.78 -1.06 8.27
N TYR A 95 0.47 -1.25 8.44
CA TYR A 95 -0.29 -0.69 9.55
C TYR A 95 -0.77 -1.77 10.52
N ASN A 96 -0.37 -3.04 10.30
CA ASN A 96 -0.63 -4.13 11.24
C ASN A 96 0.44 -5.21 11.09
N SER A 97 0.47 -6.14 12.06
CA SER A 97 1.39 -7.28 12.06
C SER A 97 0.71 -8.58 11.62
N ARG A 98 -0.50 -8.48 11.06
CA ARG A 98 -1.26 -9.63 10.53
C ARG A 98 -0.82 -9.93 9.10
N LEU A 99 -1.74 -10.42 8.26
CA LEU A 99 -1.41 -10.82 6.88
C LEU A 99 -0.81 -9.68 6.05
N GLU A 100 -1.39 -8.49 6.13
CA GLU A 100 -0.89 -7.33 5.39
C GLU A 100 0.55 -7.02 5.78
N GLY A 101 0.85 -7.03 7.08
CA GLY A 101 2.20 -6.82 7.58
C GLY A 101 3.15 -7.95 7.18
N TRP A 102 2.66 -9.19 7.17
CA TRP A 102 3.45 -10.34 6.74
C TRP A 102 3.84 -10.21 5.25
N PHE A 103 2.90 -9.85 4.39
CA PHE A 103 3.18 -9.61 2.97
C PHE A 103 4.19 -8.47 2.81
N ALA A 104 3.99 -7.37 3.52
CA ALA A 104 4.88 -6.21 3.45
C ALA A 104 6.31 -6.58 3.88
N ALA A 105 6.45 -7.31 4.99
CA ALA A 105 7.75 -7.74 5.50
C ALA A 105 8.47 -8.66 4.50
N ASN A 106 7.74 -9.56 3.86
CA ASN A 106 8.31 -10.44 2.83
C ASN A 106 8.81 -9.66 1.63
N CYS A 107 8.05 -8.65 1.19
CA CYS A 107 8.48 -7.78 0.09
C CYS A 107 9.74 -7.00 0.47
N ALA A 108 9.76 -6.45 1.67
CA ALA A 108 10.89 -5.66 2.15
C ALA A 108 12.16 -6.49 2.22
N GLU A 109 12.07 -7.70 2.77
CA GLU A 109 13.21 -8.61 2.88
C GLU A 109 13.70 -9.05 1.50
N LYS A 110 12.79 -9.50 0.63
CA LYS A 110 13.13 -10.01 -0.68
C LYS A 110 13.74 -8.93 -1.58
N LEU A 111 13.25 -7.71 -1.49
CA LEU A 111 13.67 -6.61 -2.35
C LEU A 111 14.69 -5.69 -1.68
N ASN A 112 15.06 -5.97 -0.43
CA ASN A 112 16.02 -5.18 0.34
C ASN A 112 15.60 -3.71 0.44
N ILE A 113 14.35 -3.49 0.86
CA ILE A 113 13.76 -2.16 1.01
C ILE A 113 13.48 -1.91 2.50
N PRO A 114 13.76 -0.69 3.03
CA PRO A 114 13.42 -0.36 4.41
C PRO A 114 11.94 -0.56 4.71
N PHE A 115 11.64 -1.11 5.89
CA PHE A 115 10.29 -1.48 6.29
C PHE A 115 9.95 -0.87 7.66
N PHE A 116 8.75 -0.28 7.76
CA PHE A 116 8.21 0.27 9.00
C PHE A 116 6.82 -0.32 9.26
N LEU A 117 6.59 -0.63 10.51
CA LEU A 117 5.31 -1.17 10.97
C LEU A 117 4.59 -0.11 11.83
#